data_dcf58c57ccd8e0987e1b3d32d6c27932
#
_entry.id   dcf58c57ccd8e0987e1b3d32d6c27932
#
_cell.length_a   1.000
_cell.length_b   1.000
_cell.length_c   1.000
_cell.angle_alpha   90.00
_cell.angle_beta   90.00
_cell.angle_gamma   90.00
#
_symmetry.space_group_name_H-M   'P 1'
#
loop_
_entity.id
_entity.type
_entity.pdbx_description
1 polymer ?
#
loop_
_entity_poly.entity_id
_entity_poly.type
_entity_poly.pdbx_seq_one_letter_code
_entity_poly.pdbx_strand_id
1 'polypeptide(L)'
;MKNNFDLIAPVYDGLAKVVFGRNLKKIQTHFLPLIPGNANVLIIGGGTGWIINELFNTDFKGRLTYVEASEKMISLSKKNCVKDSVNFIHGDESAIPLGQKYDVIITNFFLDVFSEPRLDQVMTTLSEKLDKDGIWICSDFQNNGRFSHQLLLWLMFRFFKITSKLESKSLLNFDLKFKKIGHSRSENFTLMNGLIFSSVYSSEQ
;
A
#
# COMPACT_ATOMS: atom_id res chain seq x y z
N MET A 1 0.96 19.51 -6.92
CA MET A 1 1.99 19.75 -5.88
C MET A 1 3.21 18.90 -6.23
N LYS A 2 4.44 19.46 -6.25
CA LYS A 2 5.64 18.64 -6.47
C LYS A 2 5.83 17.72 -5.27
N ASN A 3 5.60 16.45 -5.46
CA ASN A 3 5.86 15.43 -4.43
C ASN A 3 7.35 15.24 -4.25
N ASN A 4 7.88 15.53 -3.06
CA ASN A 4 9.31 15.36 -2.74
C ASN A 4 9.76 13.88 -2.71
N PHE A 5 8.86 12.92 -2.94
CA PHE A 5 9.20 11.49 -3.09
C PHE A 5 10.20 11.22 -4.23
N ASP A 6 10.25 12.09 -5.24
CA ASP A 6 11.20 11.97 -6.35
C ASP A 6 12.67 12.08 -5.90
N LEU A 7 12.94 12.79 -4.80
CA LEU A 7 14.31 12.96 -4.27
C LEU A 7 14.81 11.75 -3.49
N ILE A 8 13.90 10.97 -2.89
CA ILE A 8 14.25 9.84 -2.01
C ILE A 8 14.14 8.48 -2.69
N ALA A 9 13.50 8.42 -3.86
CA ALA A 9 13.31 7.17 -4.59
C ALA A 9 14.56 6.27 -4.69
N PRO A 10 15.78 6.78 -4.99
CA PRO A 10 16.98 5.94 -5.09
C PRO A 10 17.52 5.45 -3.74
N VAL A 11 17.26 6.21 -2.65
CA VAL A 11 17.80 5.91 -1.31
C VAL A 11 16.82 5.08 -0.50
N TYR A 12 15.51 5.23 -0.79
CA TYR A 12 14.42 4.56 -0.09
C TYR A 12 14.53 3.04 -0.14
N ASP A 13 14.65 2.46 -1.32
CA ASP A 13 14.74 1.01 -1.51
C ASP A 13 15.99 0.43 -0.83
N GLY A 14 17.11 1.18 -0.85
CA GLY A 14 18.35 0.79 -0.19
C GLY A 14 18.21 0.77 1.34
N LEU A 15 17.67 1.86 1.93
CA LEU A 15 17.51 1.99 3.38
C LEU A 15 16.46 0.98 3.89
N ALA A 16 15.33 0.85 3.21
CA ALA A 16 14.29 -0.11 3.55
C ALA A 16 14.83 -1.55 3.50
N LYS A 17 15.67 -1.88 2.52
CA LYS A 17 16.32 -3.19 2.40
C LYS A 17 17.33 -3.45 3.54
N VAL A 18 18.07 -2.44 3.99
CA VAL A 18 19.02 -2.56 5.11
C VAL A 18 18.28 -2.77 6.44
N VAL A 19 17.21 -2.01 6.69
CA VAL A 19 16.47 -2.04 7.98
C VAL A 19 15.55 -3.24 8.07
N PHE A 20 14.80 -3.53 7.01
CA PHE A 20 13.74 -4.55 7.01
C PHE A 20 14.13 -5.83 6.27
N GLY A 21 15.20 -5.80 5.47
CA GLY A 21 15.69 -6.95 4.73
C GLY A 21 14.61 -7.58 3.84
N ARG A 22 14.46 -8.92 3.95
CA ARG A 22 13.47 -9.68 3.19
C ARG A 22 12.04 -9.56 3.77
N ASN A 23 11.89 -8.98 4.96
CA ASN A 23 10.59 -8.93 5.64
C ASN A 23 9.59 -8.04 4.89
N LEU A 24 10.04 -6.91 4.29
CA LEU A 24 9.15 -6.07 3.48
C LEU A 24 8.58 -6.82 2.27
N LYS A 25 9.42 -7.57 1.58
CA LYS A 25 8.94 -8.40 0.46
C LYS A 25 7.95 -9.46 0.96
N LYS A 26 8.32 -10.19 2.01
CA LYS A 26 7.51 -11.27 2.57
C LYS A 26 6.13 -10.77 3.05
N ILE A 27 6.07 -9.61 3.72
CA ILE A 27 4.82 -9.08 4.24
C ILE A 27 3.88 -8.65 3.11
N GLN A 28 4.40 -7.99 2.08
CA GLN A 28 3.60 -7.48 0.95
C GLN A 28 3.13 -8.57 -0.01
N THR A 29 3.86 -9.70 -0.09
CA THR A 29 3.51 -10.81 -1.00
C THR A 29 2.68 -11.90 -0.33
N HIS A 30 2.52 -11.86 0.99
CA HIS A 30 1.92 -12.96 1.76
C HIS A 30 0.51 -13.34 1.27
N PHE A 31 -0.32 -12.35 0.99
CA PHE A 31 -1.70 -12.56 0.57
C PHE A 31 -1.93 -12.48 -0.94
N LEU A 32 -0.90 -12.28 -1.76
CA LEU A 32 -1.06 -12.31 -3.22
C LEU A 32 -1.67 -13.63 -3.75
N PRO A 33 -1.37 -14.80 -3.18
CA PRO A 33 -2.00 -16.06 -3.61
C PRO A 33 -3.51 -16.14 -3.37
N LEU A 34 -4.10 -15.26 -2.54
CA LEU A 34 -5.55 -15.20 -2.34
C LEU A 34 -6.29 -14.47 -3.48
N ILE A 35 -5.55 -13.76 -4.34
CA ILE A 35 -6.13 -12.96 -5.41
C ILE A 35 -6.62 -13.90 -6.53
N PRO A 36 -7.92 -13.85 -6.89
CA PRO A 36 -8.42 -14.68 -7.99
C PRO A 36 -7.70 -14.39 -9.31
N GLY A 37 -7.40 -15.44 -10.05
CA GLY A 37 -6.60 -15.33 -11.28
C GLY A 37 -7.19 -14.38 -12.34
N ASN A 38 -8.50 -14.15 -12.35
CA ASN A 38 -9.20 -13.27 -13.29
C ASN A 38 -9.64 -11.92 -12.68
N ALA A 39 -9.23 -11.61 -11.46
CA ALA A 39 -9.67 -10.42 -10.72
C ALA A 39 -9.28 -9.11 -11.42
N ASN A 40 -10.07 -8.06 -11.16
CA ASN A 40 -9.72 -6.68 -11.47
C ASN A 40 -9.05 -6.07 -10.23
N VAL A 41 -7.74 -5.83 -10.30
CA VAL A 41 -6.91 -5.42 -9.16
C VAL A 41 -6.53 -3.97 -9.27
N LEU A 42 -6.62 -3.23 -8.17
CA LEU A 42 -6.03 -1.90 -8.00
C LEU A 42 -4.83 -1.99 -7.05
N ILE A 43 -3.68 -1.53 -7.49
CA ILE A 43 -2.54 -1.22 -6.61
C ILE A 43 -2.37 0.29 -6.59
N ILE A 44 -2.39 0.90 -5.40
CA ILE A 44 -2.16 2.33 -5.23
C ILE A 44 -0.98 2.60 -4.28
N GLY A 45 -0.11 3.55 -4.67
CA GLY A 45 1.12 3.87 -3.93
C GLY A 45 2.17 2.77 -4.00
N GLY A 46 2.23 2.01 -5.09
CA GLY A 46 3.11 0.85 -5.21
C GLY A 46 4.60 1.15 -5.45
N GLY A 47 5.00 2.42 -5.55
CA GLY A 47 6.39 2.85 -5.67
C GLY A 47 7.04 2.40 -6.98
N THR A 48 8.18 1.71 -6.89
CA THR A 48 9.00 1.26 -8.05
C THR A 48 8.38 0.09 -8.83
N GLY A 49 7.23 -0.44 -8.41
CA GLY A 49 6.44 -1.43 -9.16
C GLY A 49 6.92 -2.88 -9.07
N TRP A 50 7.90 -3.20 -8.21
CA TRP A 50 8.37 -4.59 -8.09
C TRP A 50 7.25 -5.59 -7.72
N ILE A 51 6.24 -5.14 -6.99
CA ILE A 51 5.07 -5.94 -6.57
C ILE A 51 4.25 -6.42 -7.77
N ILE A 52 4.26 -5.69 -8.89
CA ILE A 52 3.56 -6.07 -10.13
C ILE A 52 4.05 -7.43 -10.61
N ASN A 53 5.38 -7.60 -10.69
CA ASN A 53 5.96 -8.86 -11.15
C ASN A 53 5.68 -10.00 -10.17
N GLU A 54 5.68 -9.73 -8.86
CA GLU A 54 5.31 -10.74 -7.85
C GLU A 54 3.84 -11.19 -8.00
N LEU A 55 2.93 -10.26 -8.30
CA LEU A 55 1.54 -10.60 -8.57
C LEU A 55 1.42 -11.48 -9.82
N PHE A 56 2.09 -11.12 -10.91
CA PHE A 56 2.07 -11.92 -12.14
C PHE A 56 2.88 -13.24 -12.06
N ASN A 57 3.69 -13.42 -11.02
CA ASN A 57 4.34 -14.71 -10.72
C ASN A 57 3.40 -15.69 -9.99
N THR A 58 2.22 -15.23 -9.56
CA THR A 58 1.11 -16.11 -9.17
C THR A 58 0.32 -16.54 -10.41
N ASP A 59 -0.82 -17.21 -10.22
CA ASP A 59 -1.73 -17.59 -11.32
C ASP A 59 -2.57 -16.41 -11.85
N PHE A 60 -2.21 -15.18 -11.50
CA PHE A 60 -2.93 -13.97 -11.89
C PHE A 60 -2.82 -13.69 -13.41
N LYS A 61 -3.98 -13.57 -14.06
CA LYS A 61 -4.17 -13.24 -15.49
C LYS A 61 -5.21 -12.14 -15.70
N GLY A 62 -5.66 -11.53 -14.58
CA GLY A 62 -6.68 -10.51 -14.55
C GLY A 62 -6.19 -9.15 -15.04
N ARG A 63 -6.95 -8.12 -14.71
CA ARG A 63 -6.63 -6.73 -15.06
C ARG A 63 -5.99 -6.04 -13.86
N LEU A 64 -4.91 -5.30 -14.10
CA LEU A 64 -4.23 -4.53 -13.08
C LEU A 64 -4.25 -3.03 -13.42
N THR A 65 -4.81 -2.23 -12.52
CA THR A 65 -4.64 -0.77 -12.49
C THR A 65 -3.61 -0.42 -11.44
N TYR A 66 -2.60 0.34 -11.83
CA TYR A 66 -1.49 0.74 -10.97
C TYR A 66 -1.44 2.27 -10.88
N VAL A 67 -1.68 2.81 -9.69
CA VAL A 67 -1.73 4.26 -9.42
C VAL A 67 -0.54 4.68 -8.58
N GLU A 68 0.18 5.69 -9.04
CA GLU A 68 1.36 6.22 -8.32
C GLU A 68 1.48 7.73 -8.55
N ALA A 69 1.65 8.48 -7.47
CA ALA A 69 1.68 9.93 -7.49
C ALA A 69 3.05 10.53 -7.87
N SER A 70 4.14 9.76 -7.70
CA SER A 70 5.48 10.17 -8.07
C SER A 70 5.76 9.86 -9.53
N GLU A 71 6.06 10.90 -10.34
CA GLU A 71 6.41 10.76 -11.75
C GLU A 71 7.63 9.84 -11.95
N LYS A 72 8.62 9.94 -11.06
CA LYS A 72 9.81 9.11 -11.10
C LYS A 72 9.51 7.66 -10.77
N MET A 73 8.70 7.41 -9.73
CA MET A 73 8.33 6.04 -9.33
C MET A 73 7.50 5.36 -10.41
N ILE A 74 6.50 6.04 -10.99
CA ILE A 74 5.69 5.45 -12.06
C ILE A 74 6.51 5.19 -13.33
N SER A 75 7.49 6.02 -13.63
CA SER A 75 8.42 5.78 -14.75
C SER A 75 9.29 4.55 -14.49
N LEU A 76 9.75 4.35 -13.24
CA LEU A 76 10.49 3.17 -12.83
C LEU A 76 9.60 1.92 -12.86
N SER A 77 8.36 2.02 -12.37
CA SER A 77 7.43 0.89 -12.35
C SER A 77 7.11 0.39 -13.77
N LYS A 78 6.92 1.29 -14.74
CA LYS A 78 6.76 0.96 -16.16
C LYS A 78 7.98 0.23 -16.72
N LYS A 79 9.19 0.70 -16.38
CA LYS A 79 10.45 0.08 -16.78
C LYS A 79 10.65 -1.33 -16.19
N ASN A 80 10.25 -1.50 -14.94
CA ASN A 80 10.42 -2.76 -14.20
C ASN A 80 9.33 -3.79 -14.53
N CYS A 81 8.21 -3.34 -15.12
CA CYS A 81 7.10 -4.20 -15.49
C CYS A 81 7.41 -4.98 -16.77
N VAL A 82 7.30 -6.31 -16.71
CA VAL A 82 7.51 -7.21 -17.86
C VAL A 82 6.19 -7.55 -18.59
N LYS A 83 5.07 -6.93 -18.21
CA LYS A 83 3.73 -7.21 -18.74
C LYS A 83 3.08 -5.96 -19.33
N ASP A 84 2.56 -6.08 -20.54
CA ASP A 84 1.88 -5.00 -21.26
C ASP A 84 0.42 -4.77 -20.77
N SER A 85 -0.10 -5.67 -19.94
CA SER A 85 -1.49 -5.68 -19.49
C SER A 85 -1.77 -4.81 -18.26
N VAL A 86 -0.86 -3.91 -17.89
CA VAL A 86 -0.99 -3.03 -16.73
C VAL A 86 -1.44 -1.64 -17.15
N ASN A 87 -2.55 -1.17 -16.58
CA ASN A 87 -3.01 0.21 -16.75
C ASN A 87 -2.31 1.12 -15.72
N PHE A 88 -1.32 1.91 -16.15
CA PHE A 88 -0.59 2.83 -15.29
C PHE A 88 -1.25 4.22 -15.28
N ILE A 89 -1.58 4.71 -14.09
CA ILE A 89 -2.16 6.04 -13.86
C ILE A 89 -1.18 6.85 -13.00
N HIS A 90 -0.69 7.97 -13.52
CA HIS A 90 0.07 8.93 -12.75
C HIS A 90 -0.89 9.85 -11.99
N GLY A 91 -0.93 9.75 -10.68
CA GLY A 91 -1.82 10.54 -9.81
C GLY A 91 -2.05 9.89 -8.45
N ASP A 92 -2.98 10.46 -7.71
CA ASP A 92 -3.48 9.94 -6.44
C ASP A 92 -4.82 9.20 -6.63
N GLU A 93 -5.53 8.92 -5.54
CA GLU A 93 -6.82 8.20 -5.61
C GLU A 93 -7.89 8.93 -6.41
N SER A 94 -7.77 10.25 -6.59
CA SER A 94 -8.72 11.04 -7.40
C SER A 94 -8.56 10.79 -8.92
N ALA A 95 -7.42 10.27 -9.33
CA ALA A 95 -7.14 9.93 -10.73
C ALA A 95 -7.76 8.59 -11.15
N ILE A 96 -8.28 7.81 -10.20
CA ILE A 96 -8.97 6.54 -10.50
C ILE A 96 -10.29 6.85 -11.22
N PRO A 97 -10.55 6.25 -12.41
CA PRO A 97 -11.76 6.55 -13.17
C PRO A 97 -13.05 6.36 -12.37
N LEU A 98 -14.01 7.29 -12.59
CA LEU A 98 -15.32 7.21 -11.98
C LEU A 98 -16.05 5.95 -12.45
N GLY A 99 -16.82 5.32 -11.54
CA GLY A 99 -17.61 4.12 -11.85
C GLY A 99 -16.79 2.84 -12.00
N GLN A 100 -15.45 2.89 -11.99
CA GLN A 100 -14.64 1.68 -12.00
C GLN A 100 -14.64 1.02 -10.62
N LYS A 101 -14.84 -0.30 -10.59
CA LYS A 101 -14.81 -1.14 -9.40
C LYS A 101 -13.69 -2.17 -9.52
N TYR A 102 -13.22 -2.62 -8.37
CA TYR A 102 -12.12 -3.58 -8.25
C TYR A 102 -12.52 -4.72 -7.31
N ASP A 103 -12.19 -5.93 -7.70
CA ASP A 103 -12.35 -7.12 -6.85
C ASP A 103 -11.32 -7.11 -5.71
N VAL A 104 -10.15 -6.52 -5.96
CA VAL A 104 -9.07 -6.43 -4.98
C VAL A 104 -8.43 -5.04 -5.01
N ILE A 105 -8.27 -4.43 -3.83
CA ILE A 105 -7.44 -3.23 -3.63
C ILE A 105 -6.21 -3.63 -2.81
N ILE A 106 -5.04 -3.17 -3.22
CA ILE A 106 -3.77 -3.39 -2.51
C ILE A 106 -3.16 -2.04 -2.14
N THR A 107 -2.91 -1.86 -0.84
CA THR A 107 -2.18 -0.71 -0.29
C THR A 107 -1.01 -1.23 0.55
N ASN A 108 0.21 -0.93 0.11
CA ASN A 108 1.43 -1.39 0.78
C ASN A 108 2.26 -0.19 1.24
N PHE A 109 2.37 0.04 2.57
CA PHE A 109 3.10 1.16 3.15
C PHE A 109 2.68 2.50 2.53
N PHE A 110 1.36 2.64 2.41
CA PHE A 110 0.71 3.75 1.72
C PHE A 110 -0.21 4.56 2.64
N LEU A 111 -0.91 3.89 3.56
CA LEU A 111 -1.91 4.56 4.40
C LEU A 111 -1.26 5.32 5.56
N ASP A 112 -0.10 4.90 6.03
CA ASP A 112 0.64 5.52 7.14
C ASP A 112 1.24 6.90 6.81
N VAL A 113 1.31 7.27 5.52
CA VAL A 113 1.88 8.56 5.10
C VAL A 113 0.93 9.74 5.29
N PHE A 114 -0.38 9.49 5.45
CA PHE A 114 -1.40 10.52 5.51
C PHE A 114 -1.66 11.04 6.93
N SER A 115 -2.02 12.32 7.05
CA SER A 115 -2.67 12.84 8.26
C SER A 115 -4.04 12.19 8.45
N GLU A 116 -4.50 12.10 9.70
CA GLU A 116 -5.76 11.38 10.02
C GLU A 116 -6.97 11.85 9.19
N PRO A 117 -7.24 13.18 9.04
CA PRO A 117 -8.36 13.64 8.21
C PRO A 117 -8.21 13.26 6.74
N ARG A 118 -6.97 13.29 6.19
CA ARG A 118 -6.70 12.94 4.81
C ARG A 118 -6.81 11.42 4.60
N LEU A 119 -6.35 10.63 5.57
CA LEU A 119 -6.51 9.17 5.57
C LEU A 119 -7.99 8.77 5.49
N ASP A 120 -8.86 9.39 6.30
CA ASP A 120 -10.29 9.10 6.28
C ASP A 120 -10.89 9.37 4.89
N GLN A 121 -10.49 10.46 4.21
CA GLN A 121 -10.91 10.76 2.83
C GLN A 121 -10.42 9.71 1.83
N VAL A 122 -9.12 9.37 1.86
CA VAL A 122 -8.50 8.37 0.98
C VAL A 122 -9.19 7.02 1.15
N MET A 123 -9.37 6.57 2.40
CA MET A 123 -9.99 5.28 2.69
C MET A 123 -11.46 5.24 2.23
N THR A 124 -12.23 6.32 2.42
CA THR A 124 -13.60 6.42 1.92
C THR A 124 -13.63 6.32 0.39
N THR A 125 -12.79 7.10 -0.30
CA THR A 125 -12.71 7.07 -1.77
C THR A 125 -12.34 5.68 -2.30
N LEU A 126 -11.37 5.02 -1.68
CA LEU A 126 -10.95 3.68 -2.09
C LEU A 126 -12.02 2.63 -1.77
N SER A 127 -12.71 2.73 -0.62
CA SER A 127 -13.82 1.84 -0.29
C SER A 127 -14.96 1.93 -1.31
N GLU A 128 -15.25 3.12 -1.83
CA GLU A 128 -16.21 3.32 -2.92
C GLU A 128 -15.76 2.66 -4.24
N LYS A 129 -14.47 2.36 -4.40
CA LYS A 129 -13.92 1.66 -5.58
C LYS A 129 -13.87 0.14 -5.40
N LEU A 130 -13.99 -0.36 -4.18
CA LEU A 130 -14.03 -1.80 -3.93
C LEU A 130 -15.39 -2.36 -4.35
N ASP A 131 -15.41 -3.54 -4.98
CA ASP A 131 -16.64 -4.25 -5.27
C ASP A 131 -17.28 -4.78 -3.97
N LYS A 132 -18.58 -5.07 -4.01
CA LYS A 132 -19.34 -5.49 -2.84
C LYS A 132 -18.72 -6.72 -2.15
N ASP A 133 -18.28 -7.69 -2.94
CA ASP A 133 -17.65 -8.93 -2.46
C ASP A 133 -16.11 -8.86 -2.57
N GLY A 134 -15.57 -7.66 -2.78
CA GLY A 134 -14.16 -7.42 -2.94
C GLY A 134 -13.38 -7.47 -1.63
N ILE A 135 -12.07 -7.63 -1.74
CA ILE A 135 -11.15 -7.62 -0.60
C ILE A 135 -10.12 -6.49 -0.71
N TRP A 136 -9.74 -5.96 0.44
CA TRP A 136 -8.67 -4.96 0.53
C TRP A 136 -7.49 -5.55 1.29
N ILE A 137 -6.35 -5.74 0.59
CA ILE A 137 -5.09 -6.19 1.18
C ILE A 137 -4.32 -4.95 1.60
N CYS A 138 -4.09 -4.79 2.90
CA CYS A 138 -3.34 -3.67 3.48
C CYS A 138 -2.11 -4.19 4.21
N SER A 139 -0.93 -3.72 3.79
CA SER A 139 0.32 -3.97 4.52
C SER A 139 0.90 -2.65 4.99
N ASP A 140 1.21 -2.53 6.29
CA ASP A 140 1.69 -1.27 6.84
C ASP A 140 2.44 -1.47 8.17
N PHE A 141 2.88 -0.38 8.78
CA PHE A 141 3.45 -0.37 10.12
C PHE A 141 2.34 -0.31 11.18
N GLN A 142 2.58 -0.95 12.32
CA GLN A 142 1.71 -0.83 13.49
C GLN A 142 2.51 -0.62 14.77
N ASN A 143 1.93 0.15 15.70
CA ASN A 143 2.50 0.34 17.02
C ASN A 143 2.03 -0.78 17.95
N ASN A 144 2.95 -1.63 18.37
CA ASN A 144 2.68 -2.70 19.34
C ASN A 144 3.20 -2.39 20.77
N GLY A 145 3.50 -1.12 21.06
CA GLY A 145 3.93 -0.64 22.37
C GLY A 145 5.39 -0.95 22.75
N ARG A 146 6.16 -1.68 21.93
CA ARG A 146 7.56 -1.99 22.25
C ARG A 146 8.47 -0.79 22.03
N PHE A 147 9.29 -0.47 23.02
CA PHE A 147 10.19 0.70 22.98
C PHE A 147 11.13 0.69 21.77
N SER A 148 11.72 -0.47 21.41
CA SER A 148 12.60 -0.60 20.24
C SER A 148 11.88 -0.28 18.93
N HIS A 149 10.60 -0.64 18.81
CA HIS A 149 9.78 -0.33 17.65
C HIS A 149 9.40 1.14 17.60
N GLN A 150 9.07 1.73 18.75
CA GLN A 150 8.78 3.17 18.83
C GLN A 150 10.00 4.01 18.43
N LEU A 151 11.21 3.62 18.85
CA LEU A 151 12.44 4.29 18.46
C LEU A 151 12.69 4.17 16.95
N LEU A 152 12.53 2.97 16.37
CA LEU A 152 12.71 2.76 14.93
C LEU A 152 11.69 3.58 14.12
N LEU A 153 10.42 3.55 14.51
CA LEU A 153 9.36 4.33 13.89
C LEU A 153 9.64 5.84 14.00
N TRP A 154 10.10 6.31 15.17
CA TRP A 154 10.46 7.70 15.38
C TRP A 154 11.61 8.13 14.44
N LEU A 155 12.66 7.30 14.29
CA LEU A 155 13.74 7.55 13.35
C LEU A 155 13.25 7.60 11.89
N MET A 156 12.38 6.67 11.52
CA MET A 156 11.75 6.64 10.20
C MET A 156 10.89 7.89 9.94
N PHE A 157 9.98 8.25 10.86
CA PHE A 157 9.16 9.46 10.73
C PHE A 157 10.01 10.73 10.66
N ARG A 158 11.11 10.80 11.44
CA ARG A 158 12.00 11.94 11.38
C ARG A 158 12.74 12.03 10.05
N PHE A 159 13.20 10.90 9.51
CA PHE A 159 13.81 10.82 8.19
C PHE A 159 12.83 11.26 7.10
N PHE A 160 11.64 10.71 7.09
CA PHE A 160 10.60 11.06 6.11
C PHE A 160 10.10 12.49 6.26
N LYS A 161 10.00 13.03 7.46
CA LYS A 161 9.61 14.41 7.68
C LYS A 161 10.61 15.41 7.08
N ILE A 162 11.90 15.07 7.11
CA ILE A 162 12.96 15.90 6.52
C ILE A 162 12.96 15.78 4.99
N THR A 163 12.66 14.58 4.47
CA THR A 163 12.85 14.24 3.05
C THR A 163 11.58 14.32 2.21
N SER A 164 10.38 14.14 2.77
CA SER A 164 9.14 13.95 2.01
C SER A 164 7.90 14.71 2.49
N LYS A 165 8.00 15.69 3.42
CA LYS A 165 6.83 16.41 3.99
C LYS A 165 5.72 15.47 4.45
N LEU A 166 6.08 14.39 5.13
CA LEU A 166 5.12 13.43 5.67
C LEU A 166 4.09 14.14 6.55
N GLU A 167 2.81 13.96 6.28
CA GLU A 167 1.72 14.59 7.03
C GLU A 167 1.39 13.85 8.31
N SER A 168 1.70 12.54 8.37
CA SER A 168 1.43 11.70 9.53
C SER A 168 2.29 12.09 10.74
N LYS A 169 1.66 12.10 11.93
CA LYS A 169 2.32 12.39 13.22
C LYS A 169 2.43 11.16 14.13
N SER A 170 1.68 10.12 13.85
CA SER A 170 1.62 8.88 14.65
C SER A 170 1.05 7.74 13.84
N LEU A 171 1.38 6.51 14.22
CA LEU A 171 0.72 5.32 13.66
C LEU A 171 -0.72 5.24 14.17
N LEU A 172 -1.64 5.08 13.24
CA LEU A 172 -3.06 4.95 13.51
C LEU A 172 -3.45 3.47 13.65
N ASN A 173 -4.53 3.22 14.36
CA ASN A 173 -5.12 1.88 14.43
C ASN A 173 -5.93 1.63 13.15
N PHE A 174 -5.37 0.91 12.21
CA PHE A 174 -6.01 0.62 10.92
C PHE A 174 -7.29 -0.21 11.07
N ASP A 175 -7.37 -1.14 12.03
CA ASP A 175 -8.60 -1.92 12.25
C ASP A 175 -9.79 -1.01 12.59
N LEU A 176 -9.57 0.01 13.44
CA LEU A 176 -10.61 0.98 13.74
C LEU A 176 -10.97 1.83 12.52
N LYS A 177 -9.99 2.17 11.68
CA LYS A 177 -10.23 2.94 10.45
C LYS A 177 -11.01 2.12 9.42
N PHE A 178 -10.66 0.86 9.21
CA PHE A 178 -11.40 -0.04 8.33
C PHE A 178 -12.82 -0.28 8.83
N LYS A 179 -13.01 -0.50 10.14
CA LYS A 179 -14.33 -0.65 10.74
C LYS A 179 -15.21 0.59 10.53
N LYS A 180 -14.64 1.80 10.61
CA LYS A 180 -15.37 3.06 10.39
C LYS A 180 -15.96 3.16 8.97
N ILE A 181 -15.34 2.51 7.99
CA ILE A 181 -15.83 2.45 6.60
C ILE A 181 -16.56 1.14 6.27
N GLY A 182 -17.00 0.37 7.29
CA GLY A 182 -17.81 -0.84 7.13
C GLY A 182 -17.03 -2.09 6.68
N HIS A 183 -15.74 -2.15 7.00
CA HIS A 183 -14.90 -3.31 6.68
C HIS A 183 -14.35 -3.96 7.94
N SER A 184 -14.37 -5.29 7.97
CA SER A 184 -13.78 -6.09 9.03
C SER A 184 -12.57 -6.89 8.53
N ARG A 185 -11.64 -7.15 9.44
CA ARG A 185 -10.44 -7.94 9.14
C ARG A 185 -10.77 -9.44 9.15
N SER A 186 -10.53 -10.11 8.02
CA SER A 186 -10.69 -11.56 7.88
C SER A 186 -9.39 -12.33 8.10
N GLU A 187 -8.25 -11.78 7.65
CA GLU A 187 -6.94 -12.41 7.76
C GLU A 187 -5.90 -11.43 8.30
N ASN A 188 -4.89 -11.96 9.00
CA ASN A 188 -3.78 -11.14 9.51
C ASN A 188 -2.47 -11.93 9.55
N PHE A 189 -1.42 -11.31 9.07
CA PHE A 189 -0.06 -11.82 9.14
C PHE A 189 0.88 -10.72 9.63
N THR A 190 1.78 -11.03 10.56
CA THR A 190 2.71 -10.06 11.13
C THR A 190 4.14 -10.55 11.08
N LEU A 191 5.07 -9.64 10.94
CA LEU A 191 6.51 -9.89 11.01
C LEU A 191 7.19 -8.90 11.96
N MET A 192 8.45 -9.17 12.27
CA MET A 192 9.28 -8.33 13.16
C MET A 192 8.60 -8.08 14.51
N ASN A 193 8.11 -9.17 15.14
CA ASN A 193 7.38 -9.10 16.42
C ASN A 193 6.17 -8.14 16.38
N GLY A 194 5.47 -8.07 15.24
CA GLY A 194 4.28 -7.25 15.07
C GLY A 194 4.57 -5.78 14.75
N LEU A 195 5.78 -5.42 14.28
CA LEU A 195 6.07 -4.07 13.80
C LEU A 195 5.41 -3.79 12.45
N ILE A 196 5.41 -4.79 11.58
CA ILE A 196 4.78 -4.73 10.27
C ILE A 196 3.69 -5.81 10.16
N PHE A 197 2.61 -5.46 9.52
CA PHE A 197 1.48 -6.35 9.29
C PHE A 197 1.07 -6.37 7.82
N SER A 198 0.39 -7.43 7.43
CA SER A 198 -0.45 -7.50 6.25
C SER A 198 -1.79 -8.09 6.68
N SER A 199 -2.87 -7.47 6.26
CA SER A 199 -4.22 -7.92 6.61
C SER A 199 -5.13 -7.87 5.40
N VAL A 200 -6.13 -8.75 5.39
CA VAL A 200 -7.22 -8.75 4.44
C VAL A 200 -8.46 -8.20 5.12
N TYR A 201 -9.10 -7.23 4.49
CA TYR A 201 -10.36 -6.63 4.94
C TYR A 201 -11.44 -6.86 3.89
N SER A 202 -12.66 -7.10 4.33
CA SER A 202 -13.86 -7.23 3.50
C SER A 202 -15.04 -6.51 4.12
N SER A 203 -16.08 -6.24 3.34
CA SER A 203 -17.32 -5.62 3.86
C SER A 203 -17.89 -6.45 5.01
N GLU A 204 -18.36 -5.76 6.07
CA GLU A 204 -19.17 -6.38 7.12
C GLU A 204 -20.51 -6.83 6.48
N GLN A 205 -20.84 -8.12 6.63
CA GLN A 205 -22.13 -8.68 6.17
C GLN A 205 -23.26 -8.28 7.10
#